data_84e1cc63144854a6a7a116c0c4555b8b
#
_entry.id   84e1cc63144854a6a7a116c0c4555b8b
#
_cell.length_a   1.000
_cell.length_b   1.000
_cell.length_c   1.000
_cell.angle_alpha   90.00
_cell.angle_beta   90.00
_cell.angle_gamma   90.00
#
_symmetry.space_group_name_H-M   'P 1'
#
loop_
_entity.id
_entity.type
_entity.pdbx_description
1 polymer ?
#
loop_
_entity_poly.entity_id
_entity_poly.type
_entity_poly.pdbx_seq_one_letter_code
_entity_poly.pdbx_strand_id
1 'polypeptide(L)'
;QVTLALIVIVGAQGSVTYLGTLFGVPVNLGLLALPLSLIAFVGGINAMNMIDGADGMAGSMALITMIGVAVLCGVAPFGVSLTLPLALLGALSAFLIFNSRIFVKRAWVFMGDAGSMWLGLVLGWFMAKICQLHSDPSVIFWLFGLPLIDTLAVMFRRMRSKKSPF
;
A
#
# COMPACT_ATOMS: atom_id res chain seq x y z
N GLN A 1 -1.62 4.99 -14.10
CA GLN A 1 -0.94 4.34 -12.98
C GLN A 1 0.58 4.41 -13.14
N VAL A 2 1.15 3.91 -14.25
CA VAL A 2 2.61 3.89 -14.51
C VAL A 2 3.24 5.28 -14.41
N THR A 3 2.64 6.29 -15.03
CA THR A 3 3.14 7.69 -14.98
C THR A 3 3.17 8.23 -13.55
N LEU A 4 2.11 7.99 -12.77
CA LEU A 4 2.05 8.41 -11.37
C LEU A 4 3.08 7.67 -10.50
N ALA A 5 3.24 6.37 -10.71
CA ALA A 5 4.25 5.58 -10.03
C ALA A 5 5.67 6.11 -10.33
N LEU A 6 5.98 6.44 -11.59
CA LEU A 6 7.26 7.04 -11.97
C LEU A 6 7.50 8.40 -11.32
N ILE A 7 6.48 9.26 -11.26
CA ILE A 7 6.58 10.56 -10.57
C ILE A 7 6.92 10.36 -9.09
N VAL A 8 6.29 9.40 -8.42
CA VAL A 8 6.56 9.12 -7.00
C VAL A 8 7.93 8.48 -6.80
N ILE A 9 8.33 7.55 -7.67
CA ILE A 9 9.64 6.89 -7.57
C ILE A 9 10.77 7.89 -7.75
N VAL A 10 10.69 8.75 -8.77
CA VAL A 10 11.76 9.69 -9.11
C VAL A 10 11.64 10.99 -8.29
N GLY A 11 10.45 11.59 -8.25
CA GLY A 11 10.24 12.90 -7.63
C GLY A 11 10.16 12.85 -6.09
N ALA A 12 9.52 11.83 -5.53
CA ALA A 12 9.39 11.67 -4.07
C ALA A 12 10.36 10.63 -3.48
N GLN A 13 11.39 10.25 -4.24
CA GLN A 13 12.41 9.27 -3.81
C GLN A 13 11.78 7.98 -3.27
N GLY A 14 10.76 7.47 -3.94
CA GLY A 14 10.04 6.24 -3.56
C GLY A 14 10.68 4.95 -4.11
N SER A 15 11.94 4.97 -4.57
CA SER A 15 12.60 3.79 -5.10
C SER A 15 13.00 2.81 -4.00
N VAL A 16 12.67 1.53 -4.16
CA VAL A 16 13.16 0.46 -3.28
C VAL A 16 14.51 0.00 -3.83
N THR A 17 15.59 0.33 -3.14
CA THR A 17 16.96 0.00 -3.57
C THR A 17 17.53 -1.23 -2.85
N TYR A 18 16.94 -1.58 -1.72
CA TYR A 18 17.40 -2.63 -0.83
C TYR A 18 16.24 -3.53 -0.40
N LEU A 19 16.41 -4.84 -0.48
CA LEU A 19 15.42 -5.85 -0.10
C LEU A 19 15.77 -6.60 1.22
N GLY A 20 16.64 -6.02 2.05
CA GLY A 20 17.06 -6.66 3.29
C GLY A 20 18.20 -7.66 3.10
N THR A 21 18.40 -8.50 4.13
CA THR A 21 19.40 -9.56 4.12
C THR A 21 18.73 -10.91 3.89
N LEU A 22 19.11 -11.61 2.83
CA LEU A 22 18.67 -12.98 2.58
C LEU A 22 19.83 -13.94 2.91
N PHE A 23 19.62 -14.86 3.85
CA PHE A 23 20.65 -15.77 4.34
C PHE A 23 21.96 -15.08 4.77
N GLY A 24 21.84 -13.88 5.39
CA GLY A 24 23.01 -13.10 5.83
C GLY A 24 23.71 -12.28 4.74
N VAL A 25 23.21 -12.32 3.50
CA VAL A 25 23.75 -11.53 2.38
C VAL A 25 22.82 -10.33 2.09
N PRO A 26 23.35 -9.08 2.05
CA PRO A 26 22.54 -7.92 1.72
C PRO A 26 22.12 -7.95 0.23
N VAL A 27 20.82 -7.84 -0.02
CA VAL A 27 20.26 -7.83 -1.38
C VAL A 27 20.05 -6.42 -1.85
N ASN A 28 21.01 -5.89 -2.59
CA ASN A 28 20.91 -4.59 -3.25
C ASN A 28 20.41 -4.77 -4.68
N LEU A 29 19.37 -4.03 -5.06
CA LEU A 29 18.71 -4.16 -6.36
C LEU A 29 19.48 -3.49 -7.51
N GLY A 30 20.36 -2.53 -7.22
CA GLY A 30 21.13 -1.84 -8.26
C GLY A 30 20.23 -1.32 -9.41
N LEU A 31 20.53 -1.73 -10.65
CA LEU A 31 19.77 -1.35 -11.85
C LEU A 31 18.32 -1.90 -11.85
N LEU A 32 18.04 -2.94 -11.09
CA LEU A 32 16.68 -3.51 -10.96
C LEU A 32 15.80 -2.72 -10.00
N ALA A 33 16.35 -1.75 -9.25
CA ALA A 33 15.58 -0.96 -8.29
C ALA A 33 14.39 -0.23 -8.94
N LEU A 34 14.61 0.43 -10.07
CA LEU A 34 13.55 1.16 -10.78
C LEU A 34 12.44 0.24 -11.32
N PRO A 35 12.74 -0.80 -12.13
CA PRO A 35 11.68 -1.67 -12.67
C PRO A 35 10.93 -2.44 -11.57
N LEU A 36 11.60 -2.91 -10.53
CA LEU A 36 10.95 -3.61 -9.41
C LEU A 36 10.09 -2.66 -8.57
N SER A 37 10.56 -1.44 -8.30
CA SER A 37 9.75 -0.42 -7.63
C SER A 37 8.50 -0.09 -8.45
N LEU A 38 8.62 0.04 -9.77
CA LEU A 38 7.49 0.32 -10.64
C LEU A 38 6.44 -0.80 -10.58
N ILE A 39 6.87 -2.06 -10.64
CA ILE A 39 6.00 -3.22 -10.52
C ILE A 39 5.32 -3.23 -9.14
N ALA A 40 6.06 -2.95 -8.07
CA ALA A 40 5.52 -2.90 -6.71
C ALA A 40 4.46 -1.80 -6.54
N PHE A 41 4.72 -0.59 -7.06
CA PHE A 41 3.74 0.51 -7.00
C PHE A 41 2.48 0.21 -7.82
N VAL A 42 2.64 -0.22 -9.07
CA VAL A 42 1.49 -0.56 -9.92
C VAL A 42 0.72 -1.74 -9.33
N GLY A 43 1.41 -2.73 -8.81
CA GLY A 43 0.80 -3.86 -8.09
C GLY A 43 0.01 -3.40 -6.86
N GLY A 44 0.58 -2.53 -6.02
CA GLY A 44 -0.08 -1.97 -4.84
C GLY A 44 -1.30 -1.12 -5.18
N ILE A 45 -1.22 -0.29 -6.23
CA ILE A 45 -2.35 0.49 -6.74
C ILE A 45 -3.51 -0.44 -7.17
N ASN A 46 -3.20 -1.48 -7.94
CA ASN A 46 -4.21 -2.43 -8.38
C ASN A 46 -4.74 -3.28 -7.22
N ALA A 47 -3.88 -3.66 -6.27
CA ALA A 47 -4.29 -4.41 -5.09
C ALA A 47 -5.36 -3.65 -4.29
N MET A 48 -5.12 -2.37 -4.00
CA MET A 48 -6.09 -1.53 -3.28
C MET A 48 -7.38 -1.33 -4.08
N ASN A 49 -7.29 -1.17 -5.39
CA ASN A 49 -8.47 -1.03 -6.25
C ASN A 49 -9.30 -2.32 -6.29
N MET A 50 -8.66 -3.49 -6.33
CA MET A 50 -9.37 -4.78 -6.34
C MET A 50 -10.07 -5.09 -5.00
N ILE A 51 -9.53 -4.62 -3.88
CA ILE A 51 -10.12 -4.80 -2.54
C ILE A 51 -11.33 -3.88 -2.33
N ASP A 52 -11.42 -2.76 -3.05
CA ASP A 52 -12.54 -1.79 -2.93
C ASP A 52 -13.87 -2.32 -3.50
N GLY A 53 -14.04 -3.63 -3.56
CA GLY A 53 -15.29 -4.29 -4.00
C GLY A 53 -16.33 -4.48 -2.89
N ALA A 54 -16.01 -4.17 -1.63
CA ALA A 54 -16.92 -4.35 -0.50
C ALA A 54 -16.85 -3.16 0.46
N ASP A 55 -18.05 -2.79 1.00
CA ASP A 55 -18.21 -1.66 1.91
C ASP A 55 -17.25 -1.74 3.11
N GLY A 56 -16.43 -0.74 3.29
CA GLY A 56 -15.47 -0.61 4.39
C GLY A 56 -14.17 -1.39 4.23
N MET A 57 -14.01 -2.28 3.23
CA MET A 57 -12.87 -3.19 3.17
C MET A 57 -11.56 -2.43 2.84
N ALA A 58 -11.50 -1.70 1.74
CA ALA A 58 -10.32 -0.95 1.35
C ALA A 58 -9.94 0.12 2.39
N GLY A 59 -10.94 0.85 2.90
CA GLY A 59 -10.73 1.85 3.94
C GLY A 59 -10.20 1.27 5.25
N SER A 60 -10.70 0.11 5.69
CA SER A 60 -10.24 -0.57 6.92
C SER A 60 -8.80 -1.08 6.76
N MET A 61 -8.46 -1.67 5.62
CA MET A 61 -7.10 -2.13 5.34
C MET A 61 -6.12 -0.96 5.34
N ALA A 62 -6.49 0.13 4.68
CA ALA A 62 -5.68 1.34 4.67
C ALA A 62 -5.52 1.95 6.07
N LEU A 63 -6.58 1.96 6.88
CA LEU A 63 -6.54 2.45 8.26
C LEU A 63 -5.55 1.64 9.10
N ILE A 64 -5.62 0.31 9.05
CA ILE A 64 -4.72 -0.58 9.80
C ILE A 64 -3.27 -0.35 9.36
N THR A 65 -3.03 -0.28 8.06
CA THR A 65 -1.70 0.03 7.51
C THR A 65 -1.18 1.38 8.01
N MET A 66 -2.02 2.41 7.99
CA MET A 66 -1.64 3.75 8.45
C MET A 66 -1.41 3.82 9.96
N ILE A 67 -2.11 3.04 10.77
CA ILE A 67 -1.80 2.90 12.21
C ILE A 67 -0.37 2.36 12.38
N GLY A 68 -0.03 1.28 11.67
CA GLY A 68 1.33 0.73 11.71
C GLY A 68 2.39 1.74 11.26
N VAL A 69 2.14 2.48 10.16
CA VAL A 69 3.03 3.55 9.69
C VAL A 69 3.19 4.64 10.75
N ALA A 70 2.10 5.09 11.37
CA ALA A 70 2.15 6.13 12.40
C ALA A 70 2.93 5.68 13.64
N VAL A 71 2.77 4.43 14.07
CA VAL A 71 3.55 3.84 15.18
C VAL A 71 5.03 3.82 14.81
N LEU A 72 5.40 3.37 13.63
CA LEU A 72 6.79 3.37 13.17
C LEU A 72 7.37 4.78 13.09
N CYS A 73 6.62 5.76 12.57
CA CYS A 73 7.04 7.17 12.56
C CYS A 73 7.30 7.71 13.96
N GLY A 74 6.53 7.28 14.96
CA GLY A 74 6.68 7.72 16.36
C GLY A 74 7.86 7.06 17.07
N VAL A 75 8.19 5.82 16.75
CA VAL A 75 9.26 5.04 17.41
C VAL A 75 10.62 5.27 16.76
N ALA A 76 10.67 5.36 15.45
CA ALA A 76 11.90 5.56 14.69
C ALA A 76 11.65 6.60 13.59
N PRO A 77 12.09 7.85 13.77
CA PRO A 77 11.90 8.89 12.77
C PRO A 77 12.67 8.54 11.48
N PHE A 78 11.91 8.26 10.42
CA PHE A 78 12.47 7.88 9.12
C PHE A 78 12.32 8.97 8.05
N GLY A 79 12.51 10.24 8.45
CA GLY A 79 12.45 11.36 7.53
C GLY A 79 11.05 11.68 7.01
N VAL A 80 10.01 10.97 7.48
CA VAL A 80 8.61 11.27 7.21
C VAL A 80 7.98 11.86 8.47
N SER A 81 7.36 13.04 8.33
CA SER A 81 6.65 13.67 9.43
C SER A 81 5.45 12.83 9.87
N LEU A 82 5.27 12.65 11.16
CA LEU A 82 4.11 11.98 11.76
C LEU A 82 2.78 12.68 11.40
N THR A 83 2.83 13.95 11.02
CA THR A 83 1.65 14.76 10.65
C THR A 83 0.89 14.13 9.48
N LEU A 84 1.58 13.63 8.46
CA LEU A 84 0.94 13.06 7.29
C LEU A 84 0.19 11.75 7.57
N PRO A 85 0.79 10.74 8.25
CA PRO A 85 0.05 9.57 8.70
C PRO A 85 -1.15 9.90 9.58
N LEU A 86 -1.03 10.83 10.53
CA LEU A 86 -2.12 11.23 11.41
C LEU A 86 -3.27 11.91 10.65
N ALA A 87 -2.96 12.78 9.67
CA ALA A 87 -3.96 13.39 8.81
C ALA A 87 -4.73 12.34 8.00
N LEU A 88 -4.03 11.36 7.44
CA LEU A 88 -4.64 10.25 6.71
C LEU A 88 -5.49 9.35 7.62
N LEU A 89 -5.03 9.07 8.84
CA LEU A 89 -5.80 8.33 9.84
C LEU A 89 -7.12 9.05 10.16
N GLY A 90 -7.08 10.37 10.37
CA GLY A 90 -8.29 11.16 10.58
C GLY A 90 -9.26 11.10 9.41
N ALA A 91 -8.75 11.27 8.19
CA ALA A 91 -9.56 11.21 6.97
C ALA A 91 -10.18 9.83 6.73
N LEU A 92 -9.38 8.76 6.89
CA LEU A 92 -9.85 7.38 6.75
C LEU A 92 -10.88 7.00 7.82
N SER A 93 -10.67 7.44 9.06
CA SER A 93 -11.62 7.22 10.15
C SER A 93 -12.97 7.89 9.87
N ALA A 94 -12.95 9.15 9.42
CA ALA A 94 -14.16 9.86 9.02
C ALA A 94 -14.86 9.18 7.84
N PHE A 95 -14.11 8.77 6.81
CA PHE A 95 -14.65 8.03 5.67
C PHE A 95 -15.34 6.72 6.11
N LEU A 96 -14.70 5.95 6.99
CA LEU A 96 -15.22 4.66 7.45
C LEU A 96 -16.52 4.79 8.27
N ILE A 97 -16.75 5.89 8.97
CA ILE A 97 -18.03 6.13 9.67
C ILE A 97 -19.20 6.08 8.66
N PHE A 98 -19.02 6.58 7.45
CA PHE A 98 -20.06 6.64 6.42
C PHE A 98 -20.01 5.50 5.41
N ASN A 99 -18.87 4.80 5.29
CA ASN A 99 -18.70 3.71 4.34
C ASN A 99 -18.82 2.32 4.98
N SER A 100 -18.44 2.16 6.26
CA SER A 100 -18.45 0.86 6.93
C SER A 100 -19.84 0.49 7.46
N ARG A 101 -20.26 -0.76 7.23
CA ARG A 101 -21.51 -1.32 7.77
C ARG A 101 -21.51 -1.50 9.29
N ILE A 102 -20.43 -1.18 9.97
CA ILE A 102 -20.36 -1.18 11.44
C ILE A 102 -21.20 -0.04 12.01
N PHE A 103 -21.14 1.15 11.37
CA PHE A 103 -21.80 2.35 11.86
C PHE A 103 -23.11 2.67 11.12
N VAL A 104 -23.23 2.22 9.86
CA VAL A 104 -24.41 2.47 9.02
C VAL A 104 -24.93 1.17 8.41
N LYS A 105 -26.25 1.04 8.25
CA LYS A 105 -26.84 -0.18 7.65
C LYS A 105 -26.43 -0.40 6.18
N ARG A 106 -26.10 0.66 5.48
CA ARG A 106 -25.63 0.67 4.08
C ARG A 106 -24.64 1.79 3.91
N ALA A 107 -23.59 1.58 3.14
CA ALA A 107 -22.62 2.63 2.83
C ALA A 107 -23.32 3.85 2.19
N TRP A 108 -23.04 5.04 2.69
CA TRP A 108 -23.53 6.31 2.20
C TRP A 108 -22.55 6.95 1.22
N VAL A 109 -21.28 6.62 1.35
CA VAL A 109 -20.20 7.13 0.49
C VAL A 109 -19.37 5.94 -0.03
N PHE A 110 -18.81 6.10 -1.21
CA PHE A 110 -17.94 5.11 -1.84
C PHE A 110 -16.59 5.76 -2.13
N MET A 111 -15.52 4.97 -2.04
CA MET A 111 -14.16 5.44 -2.33
C MET A 111 -13.96 5.64 -3.84
N GLY A 112 -14.47 4.72 -4.64
CA GLY A 112 -14.34 4.68 -6.09
C GLY A 112 -12.90 4.41 -6.54
N ASP A 113 -12.76 4.12 -7.83
CA ASP A 113 -11.46 3.72 -8.41
C ASP A 113 -10.37 4.78 -8.21
N ALA A 114 -10.70 6.06 -8.35
CA ALA A 114 -9.74 7.14 -8.17
C ALA A 114 -9.23 7.20 -6.72
N GLY A 115 -10.11 7.02 -5.74
CA GLY A 115 -9.77 7.03 -4.31
C GLY A 115 -8.92 5.82 -3.92
N SER A 116 -9.34 4.61 -4.31
CA SER A 116 -8.63 3.38 -4.00
C SER A 116 -7.25 3.32 -4.66
N MET A 117 -7.13 3.74 -5.94
CA MET A 117 -5.85 3.84 -6.63
C MET A 117 -4.92 4.88 -5.99
N TRP A 118 -5.44 6.06 -5.62
CA TRP A 118 -4.66 7.08 -4.92
C TRP A 118 -4.17 6.56 -3.57
N LEU A 119 -5.04 5.87 -2.85
CA LEU A 119 -4.68 5.27 -1.56
C LEU A 119 -3.59 4.21 -1.71
N GLY A 120 -3.70 3.33 -2.72
CA GLY A 120 -2.66 2.36 -3.06
C GLY A 120 -1.30 3.00 -3.38
N LEU A 121 -1.30 4.13 -4.11
CA LEU A 121 -0.09 4.89 -4.41
C LEU A 121 0.56 5.47 -3.14
N VAL A 122 -0.25 6.08 -2.27
CA VAL A 122 0.23 6.70 -1.01
C VAL A 122 0.75 5.64 -0.05
N LEU A 123 0.03 4.55 0.13
CA LEU A 123 0.47 3.43 0.96
C LEU A 123 1.78 2.83 0.42
N GLY A 124 1.87 2.63 -0.90
CA GLY A 124 3.09 2.17 -1.56
C GLY A 124 4.28 3.09 -1.31
N TRP A 125 4.07 4.41 -1.32
CA TRP A 125 5.12 5.37 -1.00
C TRP A 125 5.60 5.25 0.46
N PHE A 126 4.69 5.14 1.43
CA PHE A 126 5.07 4.90 2.82
C PHE A 126 5.86 3.60 2.98
N MET A 127 5.43 2.52 2.31
CA MET A 127 6.15 1.24 2.34
C MET A 127 7.56 1.38 1.77
N ALA A 128 7.71 2.09 0.64
CA ALA A 128 9.03 2.34 0.05
C ALA A 128 9.93 3.15 0.99
N LYS A 129 9.39 4.18 1.66
CA LYS A 129 10.13 4.97 2.66
C LYS A 129 10.56 4.13 3.86
N ILE A 130 9.68 3.28 4.38
CA ILE A 130 10.01 2.36 5.47
C ILE A 130 11.12 1.40 5.05
N CYS A 131 11.06 0.84 3.84
CA CYS A 131 12.11 -0.04 3.32
C CYS A 131 13.48 0.62 3.20
N GLN A 132 13.52 1.88 2.80
CA GLN A 132 14.80 2.60 2.65
C GLN A 132 15.53 2.79 3.99
N LEU A 133 14.82 2.81 5.10
CA LEU A 133 15.32 3.21 6.42
C LEU A 133 15.46 2.04 7.40
N HIS A 134 14.63 1.04 7.25
CA HIS A 134 14.71 -0.19 8.02
C HIS A 134 15.31 -1.27 7.13
N SER A 135 16.42 -1.83 7.57
CA SER A 135 17.12 -2.91 6.86
C SER A 135 16.30 -4.18 6.67
N ASP A 136 15.05 -4.21 7.14
CA ASP A 136 14.19 -5.39 7.09
C ASP A 136 12.88 -5.11 6.31
N PRO A 137 12.77 -5.62 5.07
CA PRO A 137 11.59 -5.47 4.25
C PRO A 137 10.39 -6.30 4.74
N SER A 138 10.56 -7.16 5.73
CA SER A 138 9.47 -7.95 6.32
C SER A 138 8.32 -7.08 6.83
N VAL A 139 8.62 -5.84 7.25
CA VAL A 139 7.63 -4.85 7.67
C VAL A 139 6.57 -4.59 6.59
N ILE A 140 6.94 -4.61 5.30
CA ILE A 140 5.98 -4.46 4.20
C ILE A 140 4.96 -5.61 4.20
N PHE A 141 5.44 -6.86 4.39
CA PHE A 141 4.55 -8.03 4.42
C PHE A 141 3.57 -7.97 5.59
N TRP A 142 3.97 -7.41 6.72
CA TRP A 142 3.09 -7.24 7.87
C TRP A 142 2.06 -6.12 7.63
N LEU A 143 2.47 -5.01 7.05
CA LEU A 143 1.60 -3.84 6.88
C LEU A 143 0.74 -3.90 5.61
N PHE A 144 1.25 -4.49 4.53
CA PHE A 144 0.58 -4.51 3.23
C PHE A 144 0.35 -5.93 2.69
N GLY A 145 0.63 -6.96 3.49
CA GLY A 145 0.52 -8.36 3.08
C GLY A 145 -0.90 -8.80 2.76
N LEU A 146 -1.89 -8.36 3.52
CA LEU A 146 -3.30 -8.71 3.28
C LEU A 146 -3.77 -8.25 1.89
N PRO A 147 -3.61 -6.97 1.48
CA PRO A 147 -3.89 -6.53 0.12
C PRO A 147 -3.17 -7.34 -0.96
N LEU A 148 -1.89 -7.64 -0.75
CA LEU A 148 -1.11 -8.43 -1.70
C LEU A 148 -1.62 -9.87 -1.82
N ILE A 149 -1.85 -10.54 -0.70
CA ILE A 149 -2.32 -11.94 -0.68
C ILE A 149 -3.70 -12.06 -1.34
N ASP A 150 -4.63 -11.16 -1.01
CA ASP A 150 -5.96 -11.16 -1.62
C ASP A 150 -5.90 -10.96 -3.13
N THR A 151 -5.12 -9.98 -3.57
CA THR A 151 -4.91 -9.71 -5.01
C THR A 151 -4.32 -10.92 -5.72
N LEU A 152 -3.26 -11.53 -5.19
CA LEU A 152 -2.65 -12.73 -5.76
C LEU A 152 -3.63 -13.89 -5.80
N ALA A 153 -4.43 -14.08 -4.76
CA ALA A 153 -5.46 -15.12 -4.69
C ALA A 153 -6.55 -14.91 -5.78
N VAL A 154 -7.00 -13.67 -5.97
CA VAL A 154 -7.98 -13.32 -7.00
C VAL A 154 -7.39 -13.52 -8.39
N MET A 155 -6.17 -13.04 -8.64
CA MET A 155 -5.47 -13.22 -9.92
C MET A 155 -5.30 -14.71 -10.26
N PHE A 156 -4.84 -15.51 -9.29
CA PHE A 156 -4.67 -16.95 -9.46
C PHE A 156 -6.00 -17.65 -9.79
N ARG A 157 -7.07 -17.28 -9.07
CA ARG A 157 -8.42 -17.83 -9.31
C ARG A 157 -8.93 -17.48 -10.71
N ARG A 158 -8.72 -16.23 -11.18
CA ARG A 158 -9.11 -15.79 -12.51
C ARG A 158 -8.33 -16.53 -13.61
N MET A 159 -7.00 -16.64 -13.47
CA MET A 159 -6.15 -17.39 -14.41
C MET A 159 -6.57 -18.87 -14.50
N ARG A 160 -6.85 -19.52 -13.35
CA ARG A 160 -7.36 -20.90 -13.33
C ARG A 160 -8.71 -21.03 -14.05
N SER A 161 -9.53 -19.99 -14.01
CA SER A 161 -10.82 -19.92 -14.73
C SER A 161 -10.67 -19.42 -16.17
N LYS A 162 -9.46 -19.34 -16.73
CA LYS A 162 -9.16 -18.85 -18.07
C LYS A 162 -9.70 -17.42 -18.35
N LYS A 163 -9.81 -16.59 -17.32
CA LYS A 163 -10.19 -15.18 -17.41
C LYS A 163 -8.93 -14.30 -17.28
N SER A 164 -9.03 -13.06 -17.78
CA SER A 164 -7.94 -12.07 -17.58
C SER A 164 -7.64 -11.92 -16.09
N PRO A 165 -6.36 -11.83 -15.67
CA PRO A 165 -5.97 -11.59 -14.30
C PRO A 165 -6.43 -10.22 -13.78
N PHE A 166 -6.66 -9.27 -14.70
CA PHE A 166 -7.14 -7.91 -14.41
C PHE A 166 -8.51 -7.65 -15.03
#